data_8fc7b3a96439a53859d77f98498eceb0
#
_entry.id   8fc7b3a96439a53859d77f98498eceb0
#
_cell.length_a   1.000
_cell.length_b   1.000
_cell.length_c   1.000
_cell.angle_alpha   90.00
_cell.angle_beta   90.00
_cell.angle_gamma   90.00
#
_symmetry.space_group_name_H-M   'P 1'
#
loop_
_entity.id
_entity.type
_entity.pdbx_description
1 polymer ?
#
loop_
_entity_poly.entity_id
_entity_poly.type
_entity_poly.pdbx_seq_one_letter_code
_entity_poly.pdbx_strand_id
1 'polypeptide(L)'
;MDAAAPHVGHLYTLVLADVLKRWAKLRGDESATLLTGTDEHGMKVQKAAQKANTDVKLFCDHHAEQFKALCDAANIDYDRFIRTTDEDHKDVVRYVWEELNRGGFIYEAKHEGWYSVSDETFYPSTQVHKVLDPSSGLTKIASIETGKDVEWTSEMNYHFRLSAFQTPLLKYYEEHAGAIVPKQRMAFITDEIRSGLKDLSISRPSSRLTWGIQVPGDESQTIYVWLDALFNYLTMTGYPFVNKNDPNMVWPPNCQVIGKDIIRFHTIYWPAFLMALGLPVTERFLTHAHWTMNNEKMSKSAGNGVNPFYAMDRFGVDCIRFFMAHNGGIVDDATYDNSFIEDTYNHLLRGGLGNLIHRVFKSKHFDVREAVRLVSEDEGFSEFIAREQWTASNPEMQAVHASLRNHHAKLCSVREIADNHMKEPDPRKAVQSICELIGEVWNTEHSSDVVDLTNLQTNKFFHNTAIWKIIKSADPETRKIANYVLFTSAESIRIMAILLQPFMPEKMKAALDLMEVGESKRAFDEARFGADITYGPPALEANAGAPAAVVFPLLLSSH
;
A
#
# COMPACT_ATOMS: atom_id res chain seq x y z
N MET A 1 10.48 -0.81 -14.90
CA MET A 1 11.14 0.07 -13.93
C MET A 1 12.02 1.04 -14.67
N ASP A 2 12.02 2.26 -14.20
CA ASP A 2 13.07 3.15 -14.65
C ASP A 2 14.42 2.56 -14.30
N ALA A 3 15.35 2.55 -15.26
CA ALA A 3 16.76 2.25 -15.05
C ALA A 3 17.41 3.31 -14.10
N ALA A 4 16.81 3.46 -12.94
CA ALA A 4 17.08 4.51 -11.99
C ALA A 4 17.02 3.91 -10.58
N ALA A 5 17.84 4.42 -9.64
CA ALA A 5 17.76 4.00 -8.25
C ALA A 5 16.35 4.21 -7.69
N PRO A 6 15.93 3.41 -6.70
CA PRO A 6 14.60 3.50 -6.12
C PRO A 6 14.31 4.89 -5.53
N HIS A 7 13.04 5.30 -5.59
CA HIS A 7 12.52 6.54 -5.00
C HIS A 7 11.24 6.26 -4.19
N VAL A 8 10.75 7.26 -3.46
CA VAL A 8 9.57 7.10 -2.58
C VAL A 8 8.32 6.61 -3.29
N GLY A 9 8.16 6.85 -4.60
CA GLY A 9 7.05 6.30 -5.38
C GLY A 9 7.11 4.77 -5.47
N HIS A 10 8.30 4.17 -5.62
CA HIS A 10 8.47 2.72 -5.57
C HIS A 10 8.20 2.17 -4.17
N LEU A 11 8.72 2.85 -3.14
CA LEU A 11 8.45 2.48 -1.75
C LEU A 11 6.94 2.46 -1.45
N TYR A 12 6.18 3.42 -2.00
CA TYR A 12 4.74 3.50 -1.80
C TYR A 12 4.02 2.24 -2.29
N THR A 13 4.29 1.81 -3.53
CA THR A 13 3.73 0.56 -4.09
C THR A 13 4.05 -0.65 -3.21
N LEU A 14 5.33 -0.77 -2.78
CA LEU A 14 5.80 -1.86 -1.92
C LEU A 14 5.07 -1.86 -0.57
N VAL A 15 4.93 -0.70 0.06
CA VAL A 15 4.24 -0.57 1.35
C VAL A 15 2.77 -0.95 1.24
N LEU A 16 2.06 -0.50 0.19
CA LEU A 16 0.65 -0.87 0.00
C LEU A 16 0.49 -2.39 -0.18
N ALA A 17 1.34 -3.02 -0.97
CA ALA A 17 1.30 -4.47 -1.21
C ALA A 17 1.62 -5.26 0.07
N ASP A 18 2.63 -4.84 0.82
CA ASP A 18 3.02 -5.46 2.08
C ASP A 18 1.93 -5.32 3.16
N VAL A 19 1.29 -4.16 3.24
CA VAL A 19 0.15 -3.93 4.16
C VAL A 19 -1.00 -4.89 3.85
N LEU A 20 -1.33 -5.12 2.57
CA LEU A 20 -2.36 -6.08 2.17
C LEU A 20 -2.01 -7.50 2.61
N LYS A 21 -0.77 -7.95 2.36
CA LYS A 21 -0.29 -9.27 2.81
C LYS A 21 -0.35 -9.40 4.33
N ARG A 22 0.22 -8.42 5.07
CA ARG A 22 0.24 -8.45 6.53
C ARG A 22 -1.17 -8.39 7.14
N TRP A 23 -2.11 -7.71 6.48
CA TRP A 23 -3.51 -7.72 6.91
C TRP A 23 -4.16 -9.10 6.73
N ALA A 24 -3.89 -9.77 5.61
CA ALA A 24 -4.36 -11.14 5.39
C ALA A 24 -3.79 -12.10 6.46
N LYS A 25 -2.49 -12.01 6.75
CA LYS A 25 -1.85 -12.77 7.83
C LYS A 25 -2.44 -12.44 9.20
N LEU A 26 -2.67 -11.16 9.50
CA LEU A 26 -3.32 -10.74 10.75
C LEU A 26 -4.71 -11.40 10.91
N ARG A 27 -5.44 -11.58 9.80
CA ARG A 27 -6.73 -12.29 9.76
C ARG A 27 -6.62 -13.81 9.82
N GLY A 28 -5.43 -14.36 9.91
CA GLY A 28 -5.17 -15.80 10.01
C GLY A 28 -4.91 -16.51 8.68
N ASP A 29 -4.72 -15.78 7.58
CA ASP A 29 -4.27 -16.38 6.32
C ASP A 29 -2.74 -16.48 6.30
N GLU A 30 -2.24 -17.56 6.88
CA GLU A 30 -0.80 -17.84 6.92
C GLU A 30 -0.22 -18.14 5.52
N SER A 31 -1.07 -18.43 4.53
CA SER A 31 -0.67 -18.71 3.15
C SER A 31 -0.47 -17.45 2.30
N ALA A 32 -0.82 -16.29 2.84
CA ALA A 32 -0.69 -15.02 2.12
C ALA A 32 0.75 -14.75 1.68
N THR A 33 0.95 -14.56 0.39
CA THR A 33 2.26 -14.35 -0.25
C THR A 33 2.34 -13.00 -0.95
N LEU A 34 3.55 -12.45 -1.07
CA LEU A 34 3.86 -11.21 -1.79
C LEU A 34 4.99 -11.43 -2.79
N LEU A 35 4.69 -11.17 -4.05
CA LEU A 35 5.66 -11.10 -5.13
C LEU A 35 6.03 -9.64 -5.41
N THR A 36 7.30 -9.36 -5.51
CA THR A 36 7.85 -8.11 -6.07
C THR A 36 9.07 -8.41 -6.91
N GLY A 37 9.61 -7.42 -7.61
CA GLY A 37 10.80 -7.64 -8.44
C GLY A 37 11.12 -6.50 -9.38
N THR A 38 12.01 -6.78 -10.33
CA THR A 38 12.51 -5.84 -11.32
C THR A 38 12.18 -6.28 -12.75
N ASP A 39 11.65 -5.33 -13.53
CA ASP A 39 11.55 -5.42 -14.98
C ASP A 39 12.87 -4.90 -15.58
N GLU A 40 13.64 -5.78 -16.21
CA GLU A 40 15.03 -5.55 -16.58
C GLU A 40 15.30 -5.52 -18.09
N HIS A 41 14.32 -5.86 -18.92
CA HIS A 41 14.45 -5.88 -20.35
C HIS A 41 13.96 -4.57 -20.99
N GLY A 42 14.13 -4.45 -22.30
CA GLY A 42 13.59 -3.35 -23.09
C GLY A 42 14.63 -2.30 -23.52
N MET A 43 14.18 -1.42 -24.41
CA MET A 43 15.03 -0.41 -25.05
C MET A 43 15.48 0.67 -24.05
N LYS A 44 14.66 0.98 -23.06
CA LYS A 44 14.94 1.96 -22.04
C LYS A 44 16.14 1.54 -21.17
N VAL A 45 16.14 0.30 -20.72
CA VAL A 45 17.25 -0.29 -19.93
C VAL A 45 18.51 -0.38 -20.78
N GLN A 46 18.39 -0.89 -22.02
CA GLN A 46 19.51 -0.97 -22.96
C GLN A 46 20.18 0.40 -23.16
N LYS A 47 19.40 1.45 -23.45
CA LYS A 47 19.94 2.81 -23.64
C LYS A 47 20.54 3.40 -22.35
N ALA A 48 19.96 3.10 -21.20
CA ALA A 48 20.47 3.56 -19.92
C ALA A 48 21.82 2.94 -19.58
N ALA A 49 21.99 1.65 -19.81
CA ALA A 49 23.27 0.95 -19.64
C ALA A 49 24.34 1.48 -20.60
N GLN A 50 23.98 1.70 -21.87
CA GLN A 50 24.87 2.33 -22.86
C GLN A 50 25.31 3.73 -22.42
N LYS A 51 24.39 4.56 -21.93
CA LYS A 51 24.70 5.89 -21.41
C LYS A 51 25.63 5.84 -20.19
N ALA A 52 25.47 4.81 -19.35
CA ALA A 52 26.33 4.55 -18.20
C ALA A 52 27.68 3.90 -18.56
N ASN A 53 27.89 3.58 -19.85
CA ASN A 53 29.06 2.86 -20.35
C ASN A 53 29.34 1.56 -19.56
N THR A 54 28.28 0.81 -19.27
CA THR A 54 28.31 -0.41 -18.47
C THR A 54 27.63 -1.55 -19.26
N ASP A 55 28.10 -2.79 -19.04
CA ASP A 55 27.41 -3.96 -19.52
C ASP A 55 25.97 -3.97 -19.00
N VAL A 56 25.00 -4.32 -19.87
CA VAL A 56 23.57 -4.21 -19.52
C VAL A 56 23.17 -5.17 -18.40
N LYS A 57 23.75 -6.38 -18.36
CA LYS A 57 23.46 -7.34 -17.29
C LYS A 57 24.00 -6.85 -15.94
N LEU A 58 25.23 -6.35 -15.92
CA LEU A 58 25.83 -5.75 -14.71
C LEU A 58 25.04 -4.51 -14.25
N PHE A 59 24.53 -3.72 -15.19
CA PHE A 59 23.68 -2.59 -14.91
C PHE A 59 22.37 -3.04 -14.21
N CYS A 60 21.71 -4.07 -14.73
CA CYS A 60 20.52 -4.65 -14.12
C CYS A 60 20.80 -5.26 -12.75
N ASP A 61 21.90 -6.00 -12.60
CA ASP A 61 22.31 -6.61 -11.34
C ASP A 61 22.47 -5.56 -10.23
N HIS A 62 23.17 -4.46 -10.55
CA HIS A 62 23.34 -3.35 -9.60
C HIS A 62 22.00 -2.72 -9.16
N HIS A 63 21.09 -2.50 -10.10
CA HIS A 63 19.79 -1.91 -9.77
C HIS A 63 18.89 -2.89 -9.01
N ALA A 64 18.87 -4.17 -9.36
CA ALA A 64 18.11 -5.18 -8.65
C ALA A 64 18.53 -5.25 -7.17
N GLU A 65 19.83 -5.22 -6.88
CA GLU A 65 20.32 -5.18 -5.49
C GLU A 65 19.89 -3.91 -4.74
N GLN A 66 19.81 -2.76 -5.40
CA GLN A 66 19.29 -1.53 -4.77
C GLN A 66 17.80 -1.66 -4.41
N PHE A 67 17.00 -2.32 -5.25
CA PHE A 67 15.58 -2.57 -4.95
C PHE A 67 15.37 -3.61 -3.86
N LYS A 68 16.18 -4.67 -3.82
CA LYS A 68 16.19 -5.62 -2.70
C LYS A 68 16.55 -4.92 -1.39
N ALA A 69 17.62 -4.13 -1.41
CA ALA A 69 18.02 -3.35 -0.24
C ALA A 69 16.91 -2.38 0.22
N LEU A 70 16.12 -1.80 -0.70
CA LEU A 70 14.96 -1.00 -0.33
C LEU A 70 13.89 -1.84 0.35
N CYS A 71 13.56 -3.03 -0.18
CA CYS A 71 12.58 -3.93 0.44
C CYS A 71 12.99 -4.31 1.86
N ASP A 72 14.26 -4.70 2.04
CA ASP A 72 14.80 -5.11 3.34
C ASP A 72 14.81 -3.93 4.33
N ALA A 73 15.30 -2.76 3.90
CA ALA A 73 15.31 -1.56 4.74
C ALA A 73 13.91 -1.07 5.13
N ALA A 74 12.91 -1.26 4.28
CA ALA A 74 11.53 -0.86 4.52
C ALA A 74 10.70 -1.94 5.25
N ASN A 75 11.33 -3.05 5.67
CA ASN A 75 10.67 -4.19 6.32
C ASN A 75 9.49 -4.72 5.48
N ILE A 76 9.73 -4.92 4.16
CA ILE A 76 8.76 -5.54 3.25
C ILE A 76 8.87 -7.07 3.35
N ASP A 77 7.78 -7.72 3.73
CA ASP A 77 7.70 -9.18 3.88
C ASP A 77 7.38 -9.84 2.53
N TYR A 78 8.32 -9.81 1.58
CA TYR A 78 8.15 -10.48 0.28
C TYR A 78 8.62 -11.94 0.33
N ASP A 79 7.92 -12.81 -0.39
CA ASP A 79 8.25 -14.25 -0.48
C ASP A 79 9.19 -14.52 -1.65
N ARG A 80 9.05 -13.76 -2.72
CA ARG A 80 9.93 -13.83 -3.87
C ARG A 80 10.22 -12.44 -4.43
N PHE A 81 11.51 -12.19 -4.70
CA PHE A 81 11.96 -11.08 -5.52
C PHE A 81 12.31 -11.63 -6.91
N ILE A 82 11.45 -11.40 -7.90
CA ILE A 82 11.62 -11.92 -9.26
C ILE A 82 12.36 -10.90 -10.13
N ARG A 83 13.17 -11.40 -11.03
CA ARG A 83 13.83 -10.61 -12.06
C ARG A 83 13.41 -11.13 -13.43
N THR A 84 13.07 -10.25 -14.38
CA THR A 84 12.72 -10.73 -15.72
C THR A 84 13.91 -11.35 -16.46
N THR A 85 15.13 -11.17 -15.94
CA THR A 85 16.34 -11.87 -16.41
C THR A 85 16.57 -13.23 -15.78
N ASP A 86 15.73 -13.69 -14.85
CA ASP A 86 15.80 -15.06 -14.31
C ASP A 86 15.45 -16.08 -15.39
N GLU A 87 16.14 -17.24 -15.39
CA GLU A 87 15.94 -18.24 -16.44
C GLU A 87 14.55 -18.88 -16.42
N ASP A 88 14.01 -19.15 -15.24
CA ASP A 88 12.65 -19.70 -15.09
C ASP A 88 11.59 -18.72 -15.64
N HIS A 89 11.81 -17.41 -15.48
CA HIS A 89 10.93 -16.42 -16.08
C HIS A 89 11.03 -16.41 -17.60
N LYS A 90 12.23 -16.45 -18.16
CA LYS A 90 12.43 -16.51 -19.61
C LYS A 90 11.79 -17.77 -20.22
N ASP A 91 11.85 -18.91 -19.52
CA ASP A 91 11.23 -20.14 -19.96
C ASP A 91 9.70 -20.04 -19.97
N VAL A 92 9.10 -19.40 -18.96
CA VAL A 92 7.66 -19.12 -18.93
C VAL A 92 7.25 -18.23 -20.11
N VAL A 93 8.00 -17.15 -20.36
CA VAL A 93 7.68 -16.22 -21.46
C VAL A 93 7.78 -16.91 -22.83
N ARG A 94 8.81 -17.73 -23.07
CA ARG A 94 8.95 -18.54 -24.31
C ARG A 94 7.78 -19.50 -24.48
N TYR A 95 7.44 -20.23 -23.42
CA TYR A 95 6.30 -21.15 -23.45
C TYR A 95 4.98 -20.43 -23.76
N VAL A 96 4.72 -19.33 -23.09
CA VAL A 96 3.51 -18.54 -23.32
C VAL A 96 3.43 -17.99 -24.73
N TRP A 97 4.56 -17.52 -25.29
CA TRP A 97 4.62 -17.09 -26.68
C TRP A 97 4.18 -18.21 -27.63
N GLU A 98 4.71 -19.42 -27.44
CA GLU A 98 4.34 -20.58 -28.26
C GLU A 98 2.86 -20.95 -28.12
N GLU A 99 2.29 -20.90 -26.91
CA GLU A 99 0.86 -21.18 -26.67
C GLU A 99 -0.03 -20.12 -27.34
N LEU A 100 0.29 -18.83 -27.22
CA LEU A 100 -0.44 -17.75 -27.89
C LEU A 100 -0.36 -17.86 -29.42
N ASN A 101 0.80 -18.23 -29.94
CA ASN A 101 1.01 -18.45 -31.37
C ASN A 101 0.22 -19.68 -31.87
N ARG A 102 0.26 -20.79 -31.14
CA ARG A 102 -0.51 -22.01 -31.44
C ARG A 102 -2.01 -21.75 -31.40
N GLY A 103 -2.47 -20.89 -30.50
CA GLY A 103 -3.86 -20.45 -30.39
C GLY A 103 -4.30 -19.52 -31.52
N GLY A 104 -3.40 -19.10 -32.40
CA GLY A 104 -3.69 -18.18 -33.53
C GLY A 104 -3.88 -16.73 -33.09
N PHE A 105 -3.44 -16.38 -31.87
CA PHE A 105 -3.55 -15.01 -31.34
C PHE A 105 -2.38 -14.12 -31.75
N ILE A 106 -1.31 -14.69 -32.32
CA ILE A 106 -0.14 -13.97 -32.83
C ILE A 106 -0.10 -14.02 -34.34
N TYR A 107 0.27 -12.93 -35.00
CA TYR A 107 0.50 -12.84 -36.43
C TYR A 107 1.53 -11.75 -36.71
N GLU A 108 2.21 -11.86 -37.86
CA GLU A 108 3.18 -10.89 -38.33
C GLU A 108 2.53 -9.84 -39.23
N ALA A 109 2.84 -8.57 -38.98
CA ALA A 109 2.37 -7.47 -39.83
C ALA A 109 3.31 -6.26 -39.77
N LYS A 110 3.24 -5.41 -40.79
CA LYS A 110 3.91 -4.12 -40.80
C LYS A 110 3.28 -3.21 -39.74
N HIS A 111 4.10 -2.67 -38.85
CA HIS A 111 3.69 -1.69 -37.87
C HIS A 111 4.30 -0.33 -38.14
N GLU A 112 3.47 0.71 -38.21
CA GLU A 112 3.89 2.08 -38.47
C GLU A 112 3.26 3.01 -37.42
N GLY A 113 4.07 3.87 -36.82
CA GLY A 113 3.56 4.82 -35.81
C GLY A 113 4.65 5.63 -35.15
N TRP A 114 4.21 6.51 -34.26
CA TRP A 114 5.08 7.30 -33.40
C TRP A 114 5.49 6.50 -32.17
N TYR A 115 6.74 6.10 -32.08
CA TYR A 115 7.26 5.29 -30.97
C TYR A 115 7.96 6.15 -29.92
N SER A 116 7.54 6.04 -28.66
CA SER A 116 8.26 6.60 -27.52
C SER A 116 9.18 5.54 -26.91
N VAL A 117 10.47 5.80 -26.91
CA VAL A 117 11.45 4.93 -26.25
C VAL A 117 11.31 5.00 -24.73
N SER A 118 10.94 6.17 -24.21
CA SER A 118 10.75 6.36 -22.76
C SER A 118 9.54 5.64 -22.18
N ASP A 119 8.46 5.56 -22.97
CA ASP A 119 7.21 4.91 -22.57
C ASP A 119 7.14 3.47 -23.11
N GLU A 120 8.13 3.11 -23.97
CA GLU A 120 8.22 1.82 -24.68
C GLU A 120 6.92 1.43 -25.41
N THR A 121 6.22 2.44 -25.98
CA THR A 121 4.91 2.24 -26.63
C THR A 121 4.78 3.06 -27.91
N PHE A 122 3.84 2.62 -28.79
CA PHE A 122 3.45 3.35 -29.97
C PHE A 122 2.24 4.24 -29.70
N TYR A 123 2.30 5.46 -30.21
CA TYR A 123 1.22 6.43 -30.19
C TYR A 123 0.63 6.65 -31.58
N PRO A 124 -0.69 6.68 -31.74
CA PRO A 124 -1.30 7.10 -32.99
C PRO A 124 -1.04 8.59 -33.25
N SER A 125 -1.11 9.02 -34.49
CA SER A 125 -0.87 10.43 -34.88
C SER A 125 -1.78 11.43 -34.17
N THR A 126 -2.92 10.98 -33.66
CA THR A 126 -3.87 11.80 -32.89
C THR A 126 -3.42 12.07 -31.43
N GLN A 127 -2.45 11.29 -30.94
CA GLN A 127 -1.93 11.40 -29.57
C GLN A 127 -0.52 12.00 -29.50
N VAL A 128 -0.06 12.64 -30.58
CA VAL A 128 1.24 13.31 -30.61
C VAL A 128 1.09 14.76 -31.08
N HIS A 129 1.97 15.63 -30.60
CA HIS A 129 2.00 17.03 -30.98
C HIS A 129 3.43 17.55 -31.13
N LYS A 130 3.56 18.70 -31.83
CA LYS A 130 4.85 19.40 -31.95
C LYS A 130 5.14 20.21 -30.68
N VAL A 131 6.33 20.05 -30.14
CA VAL A 131 6.82 20.78 -28.97
C VAL A 131 8.12 21.49 -29.32
N LEU A 132 8.25 22.76 -28.92
CA LEU A 132 9.54 23.45 -29.01
C LEU A 132 10.44 22.97 -27.86
N ASP A 133 11.62 22.49 -28.17
CA ASP A 133 12.63 22.17 -27.15
C ASP A 133 13.36 23.46 -26.76
N PRO A 134 13.19 23.94 -25.53
CA PRO A 134 13.80 25.20 -25.09
C PRO A 134 15.35 25.16 -25.07
N SER A 135 15.94 23.97 -24.94
CA SER A 135 17.37 23.79 -24.85
C SER A 135 18.07 23.86 -26.19
N SER A 136 17.44 23.32 -27.24
CA SER A 136 18.01 23.24 -28.59
C SER A 136 17.41 24.26 -29.57
N GLY A 137 16.24 24.84 -29.24
CA GLY A 137 15.45 25.68 -30.14
C GLY A 137 14.81 24.95 -31.31
N LEU A 138 14.89 23.61 -31.33
CA LEU A 138 14.34 22.77 -32.39
C LEU A 138 12.92 22.28 -32.03
N THR A 139 12.10 22.11 -33.06
CA THR A 139 10.79 21.48 -32.87
C THR A 139 10.94 19.97 -32.89
N LYS A 140 10.44 19.31 -31.84
CA LYS A 140 10.33 17.85 -31.72
C LYS A 140 8.87 17.41 -31.64
N ILE A 141 8.62 16.13 -31.85
CA ILE A 141 7.30 15.53 -31.66
C ILE A 141 7.30 14.79 -30.32
N ALA A 142 6.26 15.02 -29.54
CA ALA A 142 6.09 14.39 -28.22
C ALA A 142 4.68 13.81 -28.06
N SER A 143 4.55 12.83 -27.18
CA SER A 143 3.25 12.31 -26.75
C SER A 143 2.45 13.37 -26.00
N ILE A 144 1.17 13.49 -26.31
CA ILE A 144 0.24 14.40 -25.58
C ILE A 144 0.06 13.91 -24.13
N GLU A 145 0.05 12.58 -23.94
CA GLU A 145 -0.21 11.96 -22.64
C GLU A 145 0.96 12.11 -21.67
N THR A 146 2.17 11.85 -22.12
CA THR A 146 3.36 11.77 -21.25
C THR A 146 4.35 12.93 -21.44
N GLY A 147 4.21 13.71 -22.53
CA GLY A 147 5.16 14.74 -22.91
C GLY A 147 6.53 14.22 -23.36
N LYS A 148 6.68 12.90 -23.53
CA LYS A 148 7.94 12.27 -23.94
C LYS A 148 8.12 12.32 -25.45
N ASP A 149 9.38 12.37 -25.88
CA ASP A 149 9.74 12.41 -27.29
C ASP A 149 9.34 11.12 -27.99
N VAL A 150 8.88 11.27 -29.24
CA VAL A 150 8.50 10.15 -30.11
C VAL A 150 9.19 10.26 -31.46
N GLU A 151 9.49 9.12 -32.07
CA GLU A 151 10.07 8.99 -33.40
C GLU A 151 9.17 8.16 -34.33
N TRP A 152 9.09 8.53 -35.61
CA TRP A 152 8.32 7.73 -36.56
C TRP A 152 9.07 6.47 -36.89
N THR A 153 8.40 5.32 -36.75
CA THR A 153 8.98 3.99 -36.97
C THR A 153 8.08 3.17 -37.87
N SER A 154 8.69 2.41 -38.79
CA SER A 154 8.02 1.45 -39.68
C SER A 154 8.83 0.15 -39.68
N GLU A 155 8.25 -0.92 -39.15
CA GLU A 155 8.93 -2.21 -38.89
C GLU A 155 7.96 -3.39 -39.13
N MET A 156 8.51 -4.57 -39.46
CA MET A 156 7.75 -5.83 -39.41
C MET A 156 7.82 -6.36 -38.01
N ASN A 157 6.66 -6.52 -37.37
CA ASN A 157 6.56 -6.97 -35.97
C ASN A 157 5.49 -8.05 -35.84
N TYR A 158 5.63 -8.89 -34.82
CA TYR A 158 4.53 -9.74 -34.38
C TYR A 158 3.48 -8.90 -33.62
N HIS A 159 2.21 -9.24 -33.85
CA HIS A 159 1.06 -8.58 -33.21
C HIS A 159 0.21 -9.60 -32.49
N PHE A 160 -0.28 -9.21 -31.30
CA PHE A 160 -1.31 -9.94 -30.56
C PHE A 160 -2.69 -9.40 -30.95
N ARG A 161 -3.66 -10.30 -31.22
CA ARG A 161 -5.04 -9.96 -31.62
C ARG A 161 -5.84 -9.40 -30.43
N LEU A 162 -5.39 -8.29 -29.85
CA LEU A 162 -6.02 -7.63 -28.71
C LEU A 162 -7.46 -7.22 -29.01
N SER A 163 -7.75 -6.83 -30.24
CA SER A 163 -9.10 -6.46 -30.70
C SER A 163 -10.13 -7.59 -30.51
N ALA A 164 -9.72 -8.85 -30.58
CA ALA A 164 -10.58 -10.00 -30.36
C ALA A 164 -11.08 -10.11 -28.90
N PHE A 165 -10.41 -9.44 -27.96
CA PHE A 165 -10.73 -9.48 -26.54
C PHE A 165 -11.58 -8.30 -26.04
N GLN A 166 -11.99 -7.38 -26.93
CA GLN A 166 -12.82 -6.24 -26.54
C GLN A 166 -14.11 -6.67 -25.85
N THR A 167 -14.89 -7.54 -26.49
CA THR A 167 -16.16 -8.05 -25.91
C THR A 167 -15.93 -8.92 -24.66
N PRO A 168 -14.98 -9.88 -24.65
CA PRO A 168 -14.67 -10.64 -23.44
C PRO A 168 -14.27 -9.78 -22.24
N LEU A 169 -13.44 -8.76 -22.45
CA LEU A 169 -13.02 -7.84 -21.38
C LEU A 169 -14.19 -7.01 -20.83
N LEU A 170 -15.04 -6.46 -21.70
CA LEU A 170 -16.21 -5.70 -21.25
C LEU A 170 -17.14 -6.59 -20.42
N LYS A 171 -17.41 -7.81 -20.88
CA LYS A 171 -18.22 -8.77 -20.14
C LYS A 171 -17.60 -9.10 -18.79
N TYR A 172 -16.29 -9.35 -18.74
CA TYR A 172 -15.58 -9.61 -17.50
C TYR A 172 -15.74 -8.46 -16.50
N TYR A 173 -15.55 -7.22 -16.92
CA TYR A 173 -15.68 -6.05 -16.05
C TYR A 173 -17.12 -5.71 -15.65
N GLU A 174 -18.10 -6.08 -16.47
CA GLU A 174 -19.52 -5.99 -16.08
C GLU A 174 -19.88 -7.01 -14.97
N GLU A 175 -19.34 -8.22 -15.06
CA GLU A 175 -19.54 -9.27 -14.05
C GLU A 175 -18.70 -9.01 -12.77
N HIS A 176 -17.59 -8.25 -12.87
CA HIS A 176 -16.66 -7.98 -11.78
C HIS A 176 -16.47 -6.47 -11.55
N ALA A 177 -17.57 -5.78 -11.21
CA ALA A 177 -17.59 -4.31 -11.05
C ALA A 177 -16.60 -3.75 -10.01
N GLY A 178 -16.06 -4.59 -9.13
CA GLY A 178 -15.02 -4.23 -8.15
C GLY A 178 -13.59 -4.64 -8.54
N ALA A 179 -13.35 -5.14 -9.76
CA ALA A 179 -12.04 -5.64 -10.17
C ALA A 179 -10.96 -4.56 -10.21
N ILE A 180 -11.30 -3.31 -10.50
CA ILE A 180 -10.35 -2.18 -10.52
C ILE A 180 -10.73 -1.18 -9.44
N VAL A 181 -9.80 -0.88 -8.56
CA VAL A 181 -9.94 0.09 -7.47
C VAL A 181 -8.94 1.23 -7.71
N PRO A 182 -9.35 2.50 -7.60
CA PRO A 182 -10.69 3.02 -7.27
C PRO A 182 -11.67 2.98 -8.46
N LYS A 183 -12.97 3.14 -8.17
CA LYS A 183 -14.06 3.07 -9.18
C LYS A 183 -13.89 4.00 -10.38
N GLN A 184 -13.28 5.18 -10.19
CA GLN A 184 -12.99 6.13 -11.27
C GLN A 184 -12.05 5.52 -12.32
N ARG A 185 -11.10 4.69 -11.92
CA ARG A 185 -10.19 3.98 -12.82
C ARG A 185 -10.91 2.88 -13.61
N MET A 186 -11.86 2.19 -12.95
CA MET A 186 -12.72 1.21 -13.61
C MET A 186 -13.53 1.84 -14.74
N ALA A 187 -14.16 2.99 -14.50
CA ALA A 187 -14.92 3.71 -15.52
C ALA A 187 -14.01 4.13 -16.69
N PHE A 188 -12.83 4.70 -16.40
CA PHE A 188 -11.86 5.09 -17.41
C PHE A 188 -11.47 3.92 -18.32
N ILE A 189 -11.13 2.76 -17.75
CA ILE A 189 -10.71 1.57 -18.51
C ILE A 189 -11.86 0.98 -19.33
N THR A 190 -13.06 0.89 -18.77
CA THR A 190 -14.20 0.36 -19.51
C THR A 190 -14.61 1.26 -20.68
N ASP A 191 -14.49 2.57 -20.55
CA ASP A 191 -14.73 3.52 -21.64
C ASP A 191 -13.65 3.41 -22.72
N GLU A 192 -12.40 3.21 -22.34
CA GLU A 192 -11.31 2.96 -23.29
C GLU A 192 -11.55 1.67 -24.08
N ILE A 193 -11.91 0.57 -23.43
CA ILE A 193 -12.22 -0.68 -24.12
C ILE A 193 -13.41 -0.50 -25.07
N ARG A 194 -14.47 0.22 -24.68
CA ARG A 194 -15.63 0.52 -25.54
C ARG A 194 -15.28 1.34 -26.76
N SER A 195 -14.30 2.23 -26.65
CA SER A 195 -13.85 3.06 -27.79
C SER A 195 -13.19 2.27 -28.91
N GLY A 196 -12.85 1.00 -28.66
CA GLY A 196 -12.27 0.07 -29.62
C GLY A 196 -10.81 -0.26 -29.35
N LEU A 197 -10.51 -1.54 -29.22
CA LEU A 197 -9.14 -2.03 -29.05
C LEU A 197 -8.49 -2.30 -30.41
N LYS A 198 -7.23 -1.91 -30.53
CA LYS A 198 -6.37 -2.23 -31.69
C LYS A 198 -5.41 -3.34 -31.31
N ASP A 199 -5.02 -4.15 -32.31
CA ASP A 199 -4.03 -5.20 -32.10
C ASP A 199 -2.70 -4.63 -31.64
N LEU A 200 -2.07 -5.33 -30.72
CA LEU A 200 -0.87 -4.88 -30.02
C LEU A 200 0.39 -5.43 -30.68
N SER A 201 1.33 -4.55 -31.06
CA SER A 201 2.66 -4.98 -31.50
C SER A 201 3.47 -5.51 -30.32
N ILE A 202 3.81 -6.81 -30.36
CA ILE A 202 4.42 -7.58 -29.27
C ILE A 202 5.85 -8.04 -29.55
N SER A 203 6.49 -7.54 -30.59
CA SER A 203 7.92 -7.75 -30.85
C SER A 203 8.58 -6.49 -31.40
N ARG A 204 9.90 -6.52 -31.41
CA ARG A 204 10.76 -5.48 -32.02
C ARG A 204 11.89 -6.17 -32.79
N PRO A 205 12.38 -5.60 -33.91
CA PRO A 205 13.56 -6.12 -34.56
C PRO A 205 14.78 -6.21 -33.65
N SER A 206 15.44 -7.36 -33.60
CA SER A 206 16.62 -7.58 -32.76
C SER A 206 17.79 -6.65 -33.11
N SER A 207 17.82 -6.13 -34.36
CA SER A 207 18.78 -5.08 -34.75
C SER A 207 18.62 -3.76 -33.97
N ARG A 208 17.43 -3.51 -33.41
CA ARG A 208 17.11 -2.32 -32.64
C ARG A 208 17.09 -2.61 -31.13
N LEU A 209 16.48 -3.73 -30.74
CA LEU A 209 16.38 -4.18 -29.35
C LEU A 209 17.14 -5.49 -29.17
N THR A 210 18.36 -5.40 -28.69
CA THR A 210 19.23 -6.57 -28.43
C THR A 210 19.08 -7.13 -27.02
N TRP A 211 18.49 -6.36 -26.09
CA TRP A 211 18.33 -6.72 -24.68
C TRP A 211 16.88 -7.07 -24.36
N GLY A 212 16.59 -8.36 -24.39
CA GLY A 212 15.27 -8.93 -24.15
C GLY A 212 15.25 -10.42 -24.51
N ILE A 213 14.09 -11.04 -24.38
CA ILE A 213 13.88 -12.44 -24.73
C ILE A 213 13.62 -12.53 -26.24
N GLN A 214 14.40 -13.34 -26.95
CA GLN A 214 14.19 -13.56 -28.39
C GLN A 214 12.91 -14.35 -28.64
N VAL A 215 12.27 -14.04 -29.77
CA VAL A 215 11.09 -14.78 -30.22
C VAL A 215 11.47 -16.24 -30.53
N PRO A 216 10.77 -17.24 -29.96
CA PRO A 216 11.01 -18.64 -30.25
C PRO A 216 10.90 -18.91 -31.76
N GLY A 217 11.97 -19.43 -32.37
CA GLY A 217 12.04 -19.74 -33.77
C GLY A 217 12.34 -18.56 -34.74
N ASP A 218 12.50 -17.34 -34.19
CA ASP A 218 12.86 -16.15 -34.98
C ASP A 218 13.82 -15.22 -34.21
N GLU A 219 15.12 -15.45 -34.38
CA GLU A 219 16.16 -14.65 -33.71
C GLU A 219 16.23 -13.20 -34.25
N SER A 220 15.56 -12.88 -35.35
CA SER A 220 15.49 -11.50 -35.87
C SER A 220 14.56 -10.59 -35.07
N GLN A 221 13.78 -11.17 -34.15
CA GLN A 221 12.79 -10.47 -33.33
C GLN A 221 13.01 -10.71 -31.85
N THR A 222 12.82 -9.66 -31.06
CA THR A 222 12.85 -9.68 -29.58
C THR A 222 11.45 -9.41 -29.05
N ILE A 223 11.01 -10.19 -28.06
CA ILE A 223 9.70 -10.06 -27.42
C ILE A 223 9.57 -8.70 -26.78
N TYR A 224 8.40 -8.09 -26.93
CA TYR A 224 8.06 -6.79 -26.33
C TYR A 224 8.03 -6.85 -24.81
N VAL A 225 8.68 -5.87 -24.19
CA VAL A 225 8.90 -5.83 -22.74
C VAL A 225 7.64 -6.00 -21.88
N TRP A 226 6.49 -5.48 -22.33
CA TRP A 226 5.25 -5.62 -21.55
C TRP A 226 4.63 -7.04 -21.64
N LEU A 227 4.79 -7.75 -22.73
CA LEU A 227 4.43 -9.17 -22.75
C LEU A 227 5.36 -9.95 -21.83
N ASP A 228 6.65 -9.71 -21.91
CA ASP A 228 7.66 -10.29 -21.04
C ASP A 228 7.35 -9.99 -19.56
N ALA A 229 7.32 -8.72 -19.17
CA ALA A 229 7.19 -8.29 -17.78
C ALA A 229 5.90 -8.82 -17.12
N LEU A 230 4.75 -8.81 -17.79
CA LEU A 230 3.48 -9.21 -17.19
C LEU A 230 3.44 -10.70 -16.78
N PHE A 231 4.20 -11.56 -17.46
CA PHE A 231 4.24 -12.97 -17.12
C PHE A 231 5.07 -13.32 -15.87
N ASN A 232 5.72 -12.32 -15.23
CA ASN A 232 6.38 -12.52 -13.94
C ASN A 232 5.41 -13.06 -12.87
N TYR A 233 4.15 -12.63 -12.90
CA TYR A 233 3.12 -13.07 -11.97
C TYR A 233 2.81 -14.56 -12.09
N LEU A 234 2.83 -15.12 -13.30
CA LEU A 234 2.69 -16.55 -13.53
C LEU A 234 3.96 -17.32 -13.17
N THR A 235 5.13 -16.75 -13.41
CA THR A 235 6.42 -17.36 -13.04
C THR A 235 6.48 -17.69 -11.54
N MET A 236 5.92 -16.83 -10.70
CA MET A 236 5.83 -17.08 -9.24
C MET A 236 5.16 -18.41 -8.90
N THR A 237 4.15 -18.81 -9.70
CA THR A 237 3.36 -20.03 -9.47
C THR A 237 4.02 -21.30 -9.98
N GLY A 238 5.15 -21.18 -10.70
CA GLY A 238 5.80 -22.31 -11.38
C GLY A 238 5.11 -22.75 -12.68
N TYR A 239 4.11 -21.99 -13.17
CA TYR A 239 3.47 -22.25 -14.46
C TYR A 239 4.50 -22.23 -15.61
N PRO A 240 4.41 -23.10 -16.63
CA PRO A 240 3.42 -24.17 -16.83
C PRO A 240 3.84 -25.52 -16.23
N PHE A 241 4.98 -25.57 -15.53
CA PHE A 241 5.65 -26.80 -15.09
C PHE A 241 4.97 -27.40 -13.84
N VAL A 242 4.12 -26.63 -13.18
CA VAL A 242 3.27 -27.09 -12.07
C VAL A 242 1.86 -27.35 -12.61
N ASN A 243 1.23 -28.41 -12.10
CA ASN A 243 -0.13 -28.76 -12.47
C ASN A 243 -1.07 -27.58 -12.14
N LYS A 244 -1.73 -27.03 -13.16
CA LYS A 244 -2.69 -25.92 -12.99
C LYS A 244 -3.88 -26.21 -12.06
N ASN A 245 -4.09 -27.48 -11.73
CA ASN A 245 -5.10 -27.92 -10.77
C ASN A 245 -4.49 -28.27 -9.40
N ASP A 246 -3.21 -27.95 -9.15
CA ASP A 246 -2.59 -28.12 -7.84
C ASP A 246 -3.29 -27.17 -6.84
N PRO A 247 -3.87 -27.69 -5.75
CA PRO A 247 -4.51 -26.84 -4.74
C PRO A 247 -3.54 -25.89 -4.04
N ASN A 248 -2.22 -26.12 -4.16
CA ASN A 248 -1.19 -25.23 -3.63
C ASN A 248 -0.77 -24.15 -4.64
N MET A 249 -1.29 -24.17 -5.85
CA MET A 249 -1.01 -23.13 -6.84
C MET A 249 -1.70 -21.83 -6.43
N VAL A 250 -0.93 -20.80 -6.12
CA VAL A 250 -1.43 -19.47 -5.71
C VAL A 250 -1.82 -18.67 -6.95
N TRP A 251 -2.93 -19.06 -7.59
CA TRP A 251 -3.47 -18.39 -8.77
C TRP A 251 -5.01 -18.47 -8.82
N PRO A 252 -5.74 -17.40 -9.16
CA PRO A 252 -5.25 -16.05 -9.52
C PRO A 252 -4.78 -15.23 -8.30
N PRO A 253 -3.99 -14.16 -8.50
CA PRO A 253 -3.67 -13.21 -7.44
C PRO A 253 -4.93 -12.53 -6.91
N ASN A 254 -5.05 -12.39 -5.57
CA ASN A 254 -6.16 -11.65 -4.97
C ASN A 254 -6.07 -10.15 -5.28
N CYS A 255 -4.84 -9.60 -5.31
CA CYS A 255 -4.65 -8.19 -5.63
C CYS A 255 -3.30 -7.95 -6.31
N GLN A 256 -3.30 -7.17 -7.39
CA GLN A 256 -2.10 -6.56 -7.96
C GLN A 256 -2.11 -5.06 -7.65
N VAL A 257 -1.04 -4.58 -7.01
CA VAL A 257 -0.87 -3.16 -6.65
C VAL A 257 -0.02 -2.47 -7.70
N ILE A 258 -0.57 -1.46 -8.36
CA ILE A 258 0.04 -0.82 -9.51
C ILE A 258 -0.07 0.71 -9.48
N GLY A 259 0.89 1.40 -10.06
CA GLY A 259 0.78 2.82 -10.35
C GLY A 259 -0.22 3.10 -11.48
N LYS A 260 -0.87 4.26 -11.44
CA LYS A 260 -1.87 4.66 -12.46
C LYS A 260 -1.32 4.74 -13.89
N ASP A 261 -0.02 4.93 -14.05
CA ASP A 261 0.68 5.03 -15.36
C ASP A 261 0.80 3.69 -16.09
N ILE A 262 0.65 2.58 -15.40
CA ILE A 262 0.72 1.23 -15.97
C ILE A 262 -0.64 0.51 -15.96
N ILE A 263 -1.72 1.25 -15.76
CA ILE A 263 -3.07 0.69 -15.64
C ILE A 263 -3.50 -0.08 -16.90
N ARG A 264 -3.24 0.46 -18.10
CA ARG A 264 -3.61 -0.19 -19.37
C ARG A 264 -2.97 -1.56 -19.53
N PHE A 265 -1.69 -1.67 -19.18
CA PHE A 265 -0.93 -2.92 -19.29
C PHE A 265 -1.53 -4.00 -18.39
N HIS A 266 -1.93 -3.65 -17.17
CA HIS A 266 -2.44 -4.60 -16.18
C HIS A 266 -3.93 -4.87 -16.30
N THR A 267 -4.73 -3.93 -16.82
CA THR A 267 -6.19 -4.07 -16.84
C THR A 267 -6.77 -4.28 -18.23
N ILE A 268 -5.96 -4.16 -19.30
CA ILE A 268 -6.38 -4.48 -20.67
C ILE A 268 -5.51 -5.60 -21.25
N TYR A 269 -4.18 -5.40 -21.33
CA TYR A 269 -3.30 -6.37 -22.00
C TYR A 269 -3.17 -7.66 -21.20
N TRP A 270 -2.89 -7.55 -19.92
CA TRP A 270 -2.72 -8.70 -19.04
C TRP A 270 -3.97 -9.61 -18.98
N PRO A 271 -5.18 -9.11 -18.71
CA PRO A 271 -6.38 -9.93 -18.77
C PRO A 271 -6.62 -10.56 -20.16
N ALA A 272 -6.34 -9.84 -21.23
CA ALA A 272 -6.46 -10.39 -22.58
C ALA A 272 -5.50 -11.56 -22.84
N PHE A 273 -4.24 -11.47 -22.40
CA PHE A 273 -3.29 -12.58 -22.47
C PHE A 273 -3.75 -13.78 -21.66
N LEU A 274 -4.23 -13.56 -20.43
CA LEU A 274 -4.76 -14.62 -19.58
C LEU A 274 -5.98 -15.31 -20.20
N MET A 275 -6.91 -14.54 -20.75
CA MET A 275 -8.08 -15.08 -21.45
C MET A 275 -7.67 -15.89 -22.67
N ALA A 276 -6.67 -15.45 -23.45
CA ALA A 276 -6.13 -16.19 -24.58
C ALA A 276 -5.53 -17.54 -24.18
N LEU A 277 -4.94 -17.62 -22.99
CA LEU A 277 -4.38 -18.83 -22.42
C LEU A 277 -5.41 -19.69 -21.65
N GLY A 278 -6.66 -19.22 -21.52
CA GLY A 278 -7.69 -19.90 -20.74
C GLY A 278 -7.40 -19.91 -19.24
N LEU A 279 -6.69 -18.90 -18.73
CA LEU A 279 -6.33 -18.75 -17.33
C LEU A 279 -7.26 -17.74 -16.62
N PRO A 280 -7.55 -17.92 -15.32
CA PRO A 280 -8.28 -16.94 -14.52
C PRO A 280 -7.56 -15.58 -14.48
N VAL A 281 -8.34 -14.52 -14.52
CA VAL A 281 -7.84 -13.14 -14.39
C VAL A 281 -7.64 -12.80 -12.92
N THR A 282 -6.70 -11.89 -12.61
CA THR A 282 -6.48 -11.32 -11.28
C THR A 282 -7.79 -10.81 -10.67
N GLU A 283 -8.06 -11.12 -9.41
CA GLU A 283 -9.32 -10.75 -8.78
C GLU A 283 -9.49 -9.24 -8.64
N ARG A 284 -8.42 -8.54 -8.25
CA ARG A 284 -8.42 -7.09 -8.03
C ARG A 284 -7.15 -6.40 -8.49
N PHE A 285 -7.30 -5.17 -8.97
CA PHE A 285 -6.21 -4.25 -9.29
C PHE A 285 -6.35 -3.00 -8.42
N LEU A 286 -5.47 -2.85 -7.44
CA LEU A 286 -5.36 -1.60 -6.69
C LEU A 286 -4.46 -0.64 -7.47
N THR A 287 -5.07 0.39 -8.05
CA THR A 287 -4.36 1.40 -8.84
C THR A 287 -4.17 2.66 -8.01
N HIS A 288 -2.96 2.90 -7.53
CA HIS A 288 -2.66 4.10 -6.77
C HIS A 288 -2.19 5.27 -7.65
N ALA A 289 -2.39 6.49 -7.18
CA ALA A 289 -1.89 7.71 -7.79
C ALA A 289 -0.41 7.95 -7.43
N HIS A 290 0.17 9.06 -7.90
CA HIS A 290 1.58 9.34 -7.71
C HIS A 290 1.84 10.24 -6.50
N TRP A 291 3.06 10.16 -5.99
CA TRP A 291 3.63 11.21 -5.17
C TRP A 291 4.23 12.29 -6.05
N THR A 292 3.88 13.53 -5.76
CA THR A 292 4.38 14.73 -6.45
C THR A 292 5.23 15.57 -5.51
N MET A 293 6.14 16.33 -6.07
CA MET A 293 6.87 17.37 -5.37
C MET A 293 6.68 18.69 -6.15
N ASN A 294 6.23 19.75 -5.49
CA ASN A 294 5.87 21.01 -6.13
C ASN A 294 4.89 20.87 -7.31
N ASN A 295 3.89 19.97 -7.17
CA ASN A 295 2.92 19.60 -8.19
C ASN A 295 3.51 18.93 -9.45
N GLU A 296 4.75 18.49 -9.42
CA GLU A 296 5.38 17.73 -10.48
C GLU A 296 5.59 16.27 -10.07
N LYS A 297 5.34 15.33 -11.00
CA LYS A 297 5.63 13.91 -10.77
C LYS A 297 7.11 13.75 -10.44
N MET A 298 7.40 13.03 -9.36
CA MET A 298 8.77 12.70 -9.01
C MET A 298 9.44 11.87 -10.10
N SER A 299 10.56 12.35 -10.60
CA SER A 299 11.41 11.59 -11.52
C SER A 299 12.86 12.04 -11.36
N LYS A 300 13.81 11.12 -11.62
CA LYS A 300 15.23 11.47 -11.62
C LYS A 300 15.61 12.43 -12.74
N SER A 301 14.94 12.32 -13.88
CA SER A 301 15.18 13.26 -15.00
C SER A 301 14.80 14.69 -14.64
N ALA A 302 13.86 14.89 -13.72
CA ALA A 302 13.49 16.18 -13.16
C ALA A 302 14.36 16.57 -11.94
N GLY A 303 15.20 15.67 -11.42
CA GLY A 303 16.02 15.92 -10.24
C GLY A 303 15.26 16.06 -8.91
N ASN A 304 13.96 15.71 -8.89
CA ASN A 304 13.06 15.86 -7.76
C ASN A 304 12.69 14.52 -7.08
N GLY A 305 13.41 13.44 -7.37
CA GLY A 305 13.18 12.14 -6.75
C GLY A 305 13.73 12.08 -5.32
N VAL A 306 12.87 11.86 -4.34
CA VAL A 306 13.28 11.70 -2.93
C VAL A 306 13.86 10.31 -2.71
N ASN A 307 15.05 10.26 -2.10
CA ASN A 307 15.70 9.01 -1.71
C ASN A 307 14.97 8.38 -0.51
N PRO A 308 14.38 7.18 -0.65
CA PRO A 308 13.60 6.55 0.42
C PRO A 308 14.46 6.15 1.63
N PHE A 309 15.73 5.80 1.44
CA PHE A 309 16.62 5.45 2.53
C PHE A 309 16.86 6.64 3.47
N TYR A 310 17.06 7.84 2.90
CA TYR A 310 17.20 9.05 3.69
C TYR A 310 15.93 9.36 4.51
N ALA A 311 14.75 9.18 3.91
CA ALA A 311 13.51 9.41 4.62
C ALA A 311 13.31 8.40 5.79
N MET A 312 13.65 7.13 5.56
CA MET A 312 13.57 6.10 6.60
C MET A 312 14.60 6.30 7.71
N ASP A 313 15.83 6.72 7.38
CA ASP A 313 16.88 7.05 8.37
C ASP A 313 16.46 8.22 9.26
N ARG A 314 15.91 9.27 8.64
CA ARG A 314 15.50 10.50 9.36
C ARG A 314 14.27 10.30 10.24
N PHE A 315 13.24 9.61 9.74
CA PHE A 315 11.92 9.54 10.40
C PHE A 315 11.61 8.18 11.02
N GLY A 316 12.39 7.17 10.70
CA GLY A 316 12.16 5.78 11.08
C GLY A 316 11.27 5.03 10.09
N VAL A 317 11.54 3.74 9.91
CA VAL A 317 10.87 2.88 8.92
C VAL A 317 9.36 2.86 9.10
N ASP A 318 8.88 2.56 10.31
CA ASP A 318 7.44 2.44 10.58
C ASP A 318 6.69 3.78 10.41
N CYS A 319 7.36 4.91 10.71
CA CYS A 319 6.77 6.23 10.46
C CYS A 319 6.57 6.48 8.96
N ILE A 320 7.57 6.15 8.14
CA ILE A 320 7.46 6.29 6.68
C ILE A 320 6.43 5.34 6.10
N ARG A 321 6.38 4.07 6.54
CA ARG A 321 5.34 3.10 6.13
C ARG A 321 3.95 3.62 6.45
N PHE A 322 3.75 4.10 7.67
CA PHE A 322 2.49 4.70 8.11
C PHE A 322 2.12 5.93 7.27
N PHE A 323 3.07 6.86 7.10
CA PHE A 323 2.85 8.06 6.31
C PHE A 323 2.46 7.73 4.86
N MET A 324 3.16 6.78 4.23
CA MET A 324 2.83 6.33 2.87
C MET A 324 1.39 5.79 2.78
N ALA A 325 0.99 4.94 3.70
CA ALA A 325 -0.36 4.36 3.69
C ALA A 325 -1.45 5.37 4.06
N HIS A 326 -1.18 6.26 5.02
CA HIS A 326 -2.17 7.21 5.56
C HIS A 326 -2.39 8.43 4.65
N ASN A 327 -1.30 9.01 4.12
CA ASN A 327 -1.31 10.24 3.33
C ASN A 327 -1.22 10.01 1.82
N GLY A 328 -0.83 8.80 1.39
CA GLY A 328 -0.64 8.46 -0.02
C GLY A 328 -1.93 8.52 -0.83
N GLY A 329 -1.80 8.92 -2.10
CA GLY A 329 -2.93 9.09 -3.00
C GLY A 329 -3.40 7.78 -3.62
N ILE A 330 -4.68 7.43 -3.46
CA ILE A 330 -5.32 6.32 -4.20
C ILE A 330 -6.01 6.88 -5.44
N VAL A 331 -6.89 7.85 -5.30
CA VAL A 331 -7.62 8.48 -6.41
C VAL A 331 -6.79 9.58 -7.06
N ASP A 332 -6.35 10.53 -6.24
CA ASP A 332 -5.62 11.72 -6.65
C ASP A 332 -4.17 11.68 -6.20
N ASP A 333 -3.30 12.43 -6.88
CA ASP A 333 -1.89 12.52 -6.53
C ASP A 333 -1.71 13.13 -5.14
N ALA A 334 -0.73 12.66 -4.41
CA ALA A 334 -0.37 13.18 -3.09
C ALA A 334 0.93 13.99 -3.16
N THR A 335 1.00 15.06 -2.40
CA THR A 335 2.22 15.87 -2.29
C THR A 335 3.14 15.28 -1.22
N TYR A 336 4.40 15.07 -1.58
CA TYR A 336 5.44 14.68 -0.64
C TYR A 336 6.14 15.94 -0.13
N ASP A 337 6.16 16.09 1.19
CA ASP A 337 6.95 17.10 1.89
C ASP A 337 7.38 16.53 3.25
N ASN A 338 8.62 16.80 3.64
CA ASN A 338 9.14 16.38 4.94
C ASN A 338 8.36 17.00 6.11
N SER A 339 7.84 18.21 5.95
CA SER A 339 7.00 18.86 6.96
C SER A 339 5.71 18.06 7.24
N PHE A 340 5.10 17.45 6.22
CA PHE A 340 3.90 16.61 6.40
C PHE A 340 4.21 15.32 7.16
N ILE A 341 5.43 14.77 6.97
CA ILE A 341 5.88 13.61 7.74
C ILE A 341 6.10 14.02 9.20
N GLU A 342 6.78 15.16 9.44
CA GLU A 342 7.01 15.72 10.77
C GLU A 342 5.69 16.01 11.49
N ASP A 343 4.73 16.60 10.81
CA ASP A 343 3.40 16.89 11.35
C ASP A 343 2.65 15.60 11.71
N THR A 344 2.61 14.62 10.78
CA THR A 344 2.00 13.31 11.04
C THR A 344 2.66 12.62 12.24
N TYR A 345 3.98 12.64 12.31
CA TYR A 345 4.72 12.05 13.42
C TYR A 345 4.44 12.77 14.74
N ASN A 346 4.62 14.08 14.78
CA ASN A 346 4.53 14.84 16.02
C ASN A 346 3.11 14.91 16.57
N HIS A 347 2.12 15.02 15.71
CA HIS A 347 0.73 15.19 16.14
C HIS A 347 -0.02 13.87 16.28
N LEU A 348 -0.02 13.02 15.25
CA LEU A 348 -0.82 11.81 15.25
C LEU A 348 -0.11 10.64 15.97
N LEU A 349 1.16 10.37 15.65
CA LEU A 349 1.86 9.23 16.20
C LEU A 349 2.41 9.53 17.61
N ARG A 350 3.27 10.53 17.76
CA ARG A 350 3.91 10.84 19.04
C ARG A 350 2.96 11.54 20.01
N GLY A 351 2.33 12.63 19.58
CA GLY A 351 1.40 13.43 20.39
C GLY A 351 0.05 12.76 20.61
N GLY A 352 -0.41 11.98 19.63
CA GLY A 352 -1.64 11.19 19.71
C GLY A 352 -1.42 9.85 20.40
N LEU A 353 -1.10 8.82 19.61
CA LEU A 353 -0.99 7.43 20.08
C LEU A 353 0.09 7.25 21.14
N GLY A 354 1.29 7.78 20.93
CA GLY A 354 2.41 7.66 21.87
C GLY A 354 2.13 8.31 23.23
N ASN A 355 1.54 9.50 23.23
CA ASN A 355 1.15 10.19 24.45
C ASN A 355 0.05 9.42 25.19
N LEU A 356 -0.91 8.84 24.47
CA LEU A 356 -1.98 8.04 25.07
C LEU A 356 -1.41 6.76 25.71
N ILE A 357 -0.53 6.03 25.01
CA ILE A 357 0.20 4.87 25.56
C ILE A 357 0.92 5.26 26.85
N HIS A 358 1.64 6.39 26.83
CA HIS A 358 2.39 6.84 27.99
C HIS A 358 1.48 7.20 29.19
N ARG A 359 0.38 7.91 28.93
CA ARG A 359 -0.56 8.32 29.97
C ARG A 359 -1.27 7.14 30.65
N VAL A 360 -1.64 6.13 29.87
CA VAL A 360 -2.39 4.97 30.36
C VAL A 360 -1.45 3.96 31.04
N PHE A 361 -0.38 3.54 30.35
CA PHE A 361 0.43 2.39 30.80
C PHE A 361 1.69 2.76 31.58
N LYS A 362 2.09 4.04 31.60
CA LYS A 362 3.26 4.51 32.39
C LYS A 362 2.90 5.48 33.50
N SER A 363 1.63 5.62 33.81
CA SER A 363 1.18 6.45 34.93
C SER A 363 1.43 5.73 36.25
N LYS A 364 2.00 6.44 37.21
CA LYS A 364 2.12 5.96 38.61
C LYS A 364 0.78 5.90 39.34
N HIS A 365 -0.28 6.43 38.74
CA HIS A 365 -1.60 6.55 39.37
C HIS A 365 -2.59 5.52 38.86
N PHE A 366 -2.24 4.76 37.81
CA PHE A 366 -3.13 3.80 37.15
C PHE A 366 -2.57 2.40 37.29
N ASP A 367 -3.37 1.49 37.77
CA ASP A 367 -3.15 0.06 37.71
C ASP A 367 -4.05 -0.51 36.59
N VAL A 368 -3.47 -0.64 35.41
CA VAL A 368 -4.24 -1.13 34.23
C VAL A 368 -4.62 -2.59 34.41
N ARG A 369 -3.73 -3.41 34.97
CA ARG A 369 -3.99 -4.83 35.22
C ARG A 369 -5.17 -5.02 36.14
N GLU A 370 -5.19 -4.26 37.26
CA GLU A 370 -6.28 -4.32 38.21
C GLU A 370 -7.59 -3.79 37.62
N ALA A 371 -7.55 -2.72 36.80
CA ALA A 371 -8.74 -2.22 36.12
C ALA A 371 -9.30 -3.24 35.13
N VAL A 372 -8.43 -3.89 34.33
CA VAL A 372 -8.83 -4.96 33.39
C VAL A 372 -9.50 -6.11 34.14
N ARG A 373 -8.90 -6.58 35.25
CA ARG A 373 -9.44 -7.65 36.07
C ARG A 373 -10.80 -7.28 36.65
N LEU A 374 -10.89 -6.11 37.33
CA LEU A 374 -12.12 -5.68 37.99
C LEU A 374 -13.29 -5.50 37.03
N VAL A 375 -13.03 -4.93 35.86
CA VAL A 375 -14.09 -4.71 34.86
C VAL A 375 -14.50 -6.00 34.17
N SER A 376 -13.57 -6.93 33.94
CA SER A 376 -13.89 -8.24 33.35
C SER A 376 -14.74 -9.13 34.27
N GLU A 377 -14.61 -8.98 35.60
CA GLU A 377 -15.38 -9.69 36.60
C GLU A 377 -16.73 -8.98 36.93
N ASP A 378 -16.96 -7.76 36.41
CA ASP A 378 -18.13 -6.95 36.72
C ASP A 378 -19.24 -7.09 35.68
N GLU A 379 -20.22 -7.94 35.94
CA GLU A 379 -21.41 -8.11 35.10
C GLU A 379 -22.18 -6.78 34.89
N GLY A 380 -22.04 -5.82 35.77
CA GLY A 380 -22.70 -4.51 35.70
C GLY A 380 -22.14 -3.57 34.64
N PHE A 381 -20.93 -3.83 34.09
CA PHE A 381 -20.34 -2.97 33.07
C PHE A 381 -21.18 -2.93 31.80
N SER A 382 -21.61 -4.10 31.28
CA SER A 382 -22.45 -4.20 30.09
C SER A 382 -23.78 -3.51 30.26
N GLU A 383 -24.42 -3.65 31.43
CA GLU A 383 -25.66 -2.96 31.78
C GLU A 383 -25.46 -1.45 31.85
N PHE A 384 -24.35 -1.00 32.50
CA PHE A 384 -24.00 0.41 32.60
C PHE A 384 -23.84 1.08 31.25
N ILE A 385 -23.12 0.45 30.29
CA ILE A 385 -22.90 0.97 28.93
C ILE A 385 -24.20 0.94 28.11
N ALA A 386 -25.07 -0.05 28.31
CA ALA A 386 -26.32 -0.20 27.53
C ALA A 386 -27.39 0.84 27.90
N ARG A 387 -27.32 1.45 29.07
CA ARG A 387 -28.31 2.45 29.51
C ARG A 387 -28.23 3.70 28.65
N GLU A 388 -29.34 4.10 28.02
CA GLU A 388 -29.41 5.34 27.23
C GLU A 388 -29.22 6.60 28.06
N GLN A 389 -29.79 6.60 29.23
CA GLN A 389 -29.65 7.67 30.23
C GLN A 389 -29.30 7.06 31.58
N TRP A 390 -28.24 7.54 32.16
CA TRP A 390 -27.87 7.20 33.51
C TRP A 390 -28.02 8.44 34.39
N THR A 391 -28.90 8.36 35.38
CA THR A 391 -29.17 9.45 36.33
C THR A 391 -28.25 9.29 37.53
N ALA A 392 -27.13 10.01 37.52
CA ALA A 392 -26.28 10.16 38.68
C ALA A 392 -26.70 11.40 39.47
N SER A 393 -26.44 11.37 40.77
CA SER A 393 -26.58 12.57 41.63
C SER A 393 -25.61 13.68 41.21
N ASN A 394 -24.53 13.35 40.49
CA ASN A 394 -23.51 14.25 40.00
C ASN A 394 -23.58 14.40 38.48
N PRO A 395 -23.84 15.63 37.94
CA PRO A 395 -23.86 15.87 36.48
C PRO A 395 -22.53 15.54 35.75
N GLU A 396 -21.37 15.68 36.42
CA GLU A 396 -20.08 15.29 35.85
C GLU A 396 -20.04 13.80 35.52
N MET A 397 -20.58 12.95 36.38
CA MET A 397 -20.63 11.50 36.13
C MET A 397 -21.60 11.12 35.01
N GLN A 398 -22.66 11.88 34.77
CA GLN A 398 -23.53 11.70 33.61
C GLN A 398 -22.78 11.99 32.30
N ALA A 399 -21.96 13.05 32.27
CA ALA A 399 -21.11 13.37 31.10
C ALA A 399 -20.04 12.29 30.85
N VAL A 400 -19.45 11.73 31.94
CA VAL A 400 -18.51 10.60 31.84
C VAL A 400 -19.19 9.38 31.26
N HIS A 401 -20.38 9.02 31.69
CA HIS A 401 -21.16 7.90 31.16
C HIS A 401 -21.44 8.08 29.64
N ALA A 402 -21.93 9.25 29.23
CA ALA A 402 -22.21 9.53 27.83
C ALA A 402 -20.95 9.44 26.97
N SER A 403 -19.81 9.95 27.45
CA SER A 403 -18.52 9.84 26.77
C SER A 403 -18.05 8.39 26.65
N LEU A 404 -18.19 7.60 27.70
CA LEU A 404 -17.85 6.18 27.75
C LEU A 404 -18.67 5.38 26.73
N ARG A 405 -19.98 5.55 26.75
CA ARG A 405 -20.90 4.88 25.82
C ARG A 405 -20.58 5.18 24.35
N ASN A 406 -20.39 6.45 24.02
CA ASN A 406 -20.06 6.87 22.65
C ASN A 406 -18.72 6.30 22.18
N HIS A 407 -17.70 6.32 23.06
CA HIS A 407 -16.39 5.80 22.73
C HIS A 407 -16.39 4.27 22.60
N HIS A 408 -17.07 3.57 23.50
CA HIS A 408 -17.26 2.11 23.42
C HIS A 408 -17.93 1.68 22.11
N ALA A 409 -18.97 2.39 21.65
CA ALA A 409 -19.63 2.09 20.37
C ALA A 409 -18.66 2.17 19.18
N LYS A 410 -17.77 3.17 19.15
CA LYS A 410 -16.72 3.29 18.13
C LYS A 410 -15.71 2.14 18.20
N LEU A 411 -15.28 1.74 19.41
CA LEU A 411 -14.36 0.61 19.58
C LEU A 411 -14.95 -0.71 19.10
N CYS A 412 -16.25 -0.92 19.28
CA CYS A 412 -16.92 -2.13 18.82
C CYS A 412 -17.02 -2.20 17.30
N SER A 413 -17.00 -1.08 16.58
CA SER A 413 -17.20 -1.03 15.11
C SER A 413 -15.91 -0.90 14.30
N VAL A 414 -14.82 -0.36 14.87
CA VAL A 414 -13.60 0.00 14.11
C VAL A 414 -12.97 -1.17 13.39
N ARG A 415 -12.95 -2.36 14.00
CA ARG A 415 -12.38 -3.57 13.40
C ARG A 415 -13.08 -3.93 12.09
N GLU A 416 -14.41 -3.94 12.09
CA GLU A 416 -15.21 -4.27 10.91
C GLU A 416 -15.12 -3.18 9.84
N ILE A 417 -15.10 -1.91 10.24
CA ILE A 417 -14.93 -0.78 9.32
C ILE A 417 -13.58 -0.89 8.60
N ALA A 418 -12.50 -1.08 9.34
CA ALA A 418 -11.16 -1.23 8.76
C ALA A 418 -11.08 -2.46 7.84
N ASP A 419 -11.64 -3.59 8.26
CA ASP A 419 -11.65 -4.83 7.47
C ASP A 419 -12.44 -4.68 6.16
N ASN A 420 -13.55 -3.97 6.18
CA ASN A 420 -14.33 -3.70 4.97
C ASN A 420 -13.54 -2.83 3.98
N HIS A 421 -12.79 -1.83 4.46
CA HIS A 421 -11.89 -1.06 3.61
C HIS A 421 -10.75 -1.91 3.04
N MET A 422 -10.19 -2.85 3.83
CA MET A 422 -9.16 -3.76 3.34
C MET A 422 -9.69 -4.80 2.35
N LYS A 423 -10.94 -5.25 2.48
CA LYS A 423 -11.62 -6.09 1.48
C LYS A 423 -11.85 -5.37 0.16
N GLU A 424 -12.02 -4.05 0.19
CA GLU A 424 -12.09 -3.19 -1.00
C GLU A 424 -10.72 -2.66 -1.46
N PRO A 425 -9.63 -3.34 -1.21
CA PRO A 425 -8.22 -2.98 -1.09
C PRO A 425 -7.96 -1.46 -1.05
N ASP A 426 -8.42 -0.81 0.03
CA ASP A 426 -8.16 0.60 0.33
C ASP A 426 -7.42 0.75 1.69
N PRO A 427 -6.10 0.47 1.73
CA PRO A 427 -5.30 0.60 2.95
C PRO A 427 -5.34 2.00 3.57
N ARG A 428 -5.50 3.06 2.74
CA ARG A 428 -5.60 4.43 3.19
C ARG A 428 -6.82 4.64 4.08
N LYS A 429 -8.01 4.25 3.60
CA LYS A 429 -9.24 4.36 4.40
C LYS A 429 -9.22 3.47 5.63
N ALA A 430 -8.62 2.28 5.52
CA ALA A 430 -8.48 1.38 6.67
C ALA A 430 -7.66 2.03 7.79
N VAL A 431 -6.46 2.54 7.50
CA VAL A 431 -5.63 3.18 8.52
C VAL A 431 -6.26 4.47 9.04
N GLN A 432 -6.92 5.25 8.20
CA GLN A 432 -7.63 6.46 8.62
C GLN A 432 -8.77 6.14 9.58
N SER A 433 -9.59 5.11 9.30
CA SER A 433 -10.67 4.70 10.21
C SER A 433 -10.16 4.21 11.57
N ILE A 434 -9.01 3.55 11.63
CA ILE A 434 -8.37 3.18 12.89
C ILE A 434 -7.89 4.45 13.63
N CYS A 435 -7.31 5.41 12.91
CA CYS A 435 -6.81 6.66 13.50
C CYS A 435 -7.92 7.58 13.98
N GLU A 436 -9.16 7.43 13.52
CA GLU A 436 -10.32 8.15 14.07
C GLU A 436 -10.50 7.92 15.59
N LEU A 437 -10.04 6.77 16.10
CA LEU A 437 -9.98 6.53 17.55
C LEU A 437 -8.95 7.41 18.26
N ILE A 438 -7.88 7.84 17.55
CA ILE A 438 -6.87 8.72 18.13
C ILE A 438 -7.36 10.17 18.11
N GLY A 439 -8.08 10.55 17.05
CA GLY A 439 -8.53 11.93 16.89
C GLY A 439 -9.27 12.20 15.59
N GLU A 440 -9.78 13.40 15.39
CA GLU A 440 -10.46 13.78 14.16
C GLU A 440 -9.52 13.65 12.95
N VAL A 441 -10.02 13.01 11.89
CA VAL A 441 -9.29 12.84 10.62
C VAL A 441 -8.88 14.21 10.09
N TRP A 442 -7.62 14.35 9.80
CA TRP A 442 -7.08 15.53 9.13
C TRP A 442 -7.63 15.57 7.70
N ASN A 443 -8.61 16.44 7.50
CA ASN A 443 -9.17 16.70 6.19
C ASN A 443 -8.13 17.48 5.36
N THR A 444 -7.41 16.80 4.47
CA THR A 444 -6.45 17.38 3.54
C THR A 444 -7.13 18.02 2.32
N GLU A 445 -8.35 18.54 2.46
CA GLU A 445 -8.87 19.51 1.50
C GLU A 445 -8.30 20.89 1.87
N HIS A 446 -7.38 21.32 1.05
CA HIS A 446 -6.72 22.63 0.99
C HIS A 446 -7.44 23.74 1.77
N SER A 447 -7.17 23.85 3.05
CA SER A 447 -7.42 25.10 3.77
C SER A 447 -6.14 25.50 4.51
N SER A 448 -5.67 26.70 4.19
CA SER A 448 -4.55 27.41 4.79
C SER A 448 -4.78 27.79 6.27
N ASP A 449 -5.75 27.18 6.92
CA ASP A 449 -6.07 27.47 8.31
C ASP A 449 -5.44 26.41 9.21
N VAL A 450 -4.60 26.85 10.10
CA VAL A 450 -3.99 26.09 11.19
C VAL A 450 -5.10 25.37 11.96
N VAL A 451 -5.28 24.07 11.69
CA VAL A 451 -6.24 23.25 12.45
C VAL A 451 -5.71 23.13 13.86
N ASP A 452 -6.49 23.60 14.80
CA ASP A 452 -6.23 23.46 16.24
C ASP A 452 -6.26 21.98 16.63
N LEU A 453 -5.08 21.36 16.68
CA LEU A 453 -4.84 19.95 16.95
C LEU A 453 -5.12 19.53 18.40
N THR A 454 -5.77 20.36 19.20
CA THR A 454 -6.11 20.10 20.61
C THR A 454 -7.26 19.11 20.81
N ASN A 455 -7.86 18.56 19.73
CA ASN A 455 -9.11 17.80 19.75
C ASN A 455 -9.00 16.31 19.36
N LEU A 456 -7.92 15.61 19.70
CA LEU A 456 -7.79 14.17 19.47
C LEU A 456 -8.80 13.34 20.30
N GLN A 457 -9.64 12.50 19.65
CA GLN A 457 -10.83 11.91 20.31
C GLN A 457 -10.54 11.00 21.51
N THR A 458 -9.57 10.09 21.46
CA THR A 458 -9.27 9.27 22.63
C THR A 458 -8.51 10.07 23.69
N ASN A 459 -7.65 11.01 23.29
CA ASN A 459 -7.09 11.98 24.18
C ASN A 459 -8.18 12.92 24.74
N LYS A 460 -9.18 13.27 23.92
CA LYS A 460 -10.36 14.03 24.32
C LYS A 460 -11.24 13.23 25.29
N PHE A 461 -11.48 11.94 25.00
CA PHE A 461 -12.17 11.03 25.91
C PHE A 461 -11.46 10.95 27.25
N PHE A 462 -10.15 10.69 27.25
CA PHE A 462 -9.33 10.66 28.46
C PHE A 462 -9.34 11.98 29.23
N HIS A 463 -9.32 13.11 28.49
CA HIS A 463 -9.39 14.45 29.06
C HIS A 463 -10.80 14.77 29.58
N ASN A 464 -11.85 14.52 28.82
CA ASN A 464 -13.23 14.82 29.19
C ASN A 464 -13.72 14.00 30.37
N THR A 465 -13.22 12.79 30.53
CA THR A 465 -13.54 11.95 31.71
C THR A 465 -12.76 12.35 32.95
N ALA A 466 -11.71 13.18 32.80
CA ALA A 466 -10.84 13.64 33.89
C ALA A 466 -10.43 12.51 34.87
N ILE A 467 -10.07 11.35 34.28
CA ILE A 467 -9.82 10.10 35.02
C ILE A 467 -8.85 10.28 36.19
N TRP A 468 -7.84 11.16 36.06
CA TRP A 468 -6.86 11.47 37.16
C TRP A 468 -7.49 12.11 38.40
N LYS A 469 -8.73 12.65 38.29
CA LYS A 469 -9.52 13.16 39.39
C LYS A 469 -10.37 12.05 39.99
N ILE A 470 -11.17 11.36 39.16
CA ILE A 470 -12.17 10.40 39.61
C ILE A 470 -11.54 9.11 40.16
N ILE A 471 -10.36 8.70 39.71
CA ILE A 471 -9.66 7.51 40.22
C ILE A 471 -9.21 7.66 41.68
N LYS A 472 -9.05 8.88 42.16
CA LYS A 472 -8.67 9.21 43.54
C LYS A 472 -9.88 9.42 44.47
N SER A 473 -11.09 9.28 43.97
CA SER A 473 -12.30 9.47 44.74
C SER A 473 -12.38 8.47 45.93
N ALA A 474 -12.85 8.93 47.05
CA ALA A 474 -13.18 8.07 48.19
C ALA A 474 -14.49 7.31 47.96
N ASP A 475 -15.38 7.84 47.10
CA ASP A 475 -16.65 7.22 46.76
C ASP A 475 -16.46 5.96 45.91
N PRO A 476 -16.95 4.79 46.38
CA PRO A 476 -16.77 3.51 45.68
C PRO A 476 -17.37 3.49 44.25
N GLU A 477 -18.53 4.13 44.04
CA GLU A 477 -19.20 4.15 42.75
C GLU A 477 -18.41 4.99 41.74
N THR A 478 -17.94 6.17 42.13
CA THR A 478 -17.05 6.99 41.30
C THR A 478 -15.77 6.26 40.96
N ARG A 479 -15.19 5.51 41.88
CA ARG A 479 -13.98 4.71 41.64
C ARG A 479 -14.24 3.55 40.66
N LYS A 480 -15.42 2.92 40.75
CA LYS A 480 -15.86 1.89 39.81
C LYS A 480 -15.95 2.46 38.40
N ILE A 481 -16.56 3.63 38.22
CA ILE A 481 -16.62 4.32 36.93
C ILE A 481 -15.22 4.70 36.43
N ALA A 482 -14.30 5.10 37.28
CA ALA A 482 -12.93 5.38 36.91
C ALA A 482 -12.21 4.14 36.34
N ASN A 483 -12.46 2.94 36.89
CA ASN A 483 -11.95 1.69 36.33
C ASN A 483 -12.56 1.39 34.97
N TYR A 484 -13.84 1.68 34.75
CA TYR A 484 -14.47 1.57 33.42
C TYR A 484 -13.80 2.48 32.38
N VAL A 485 -13.49 3.72 32.75
CA VAL A 485 -12.76 4.67 31.87
C VAL A 485 -11.35 4.18 31.59
N LEU A 486 -10.63 3.69 32.62
CA LEU A 486 -9.27 3.19 32.46
C LEU A 486 -9.22 1.96 31.53
N PHE A 487 -10.09 0.98 31.79
CA PHE A 487 -10.24 -0.21 30.97
C PHE A 487 -10.56 0.16 29.52
N THR A 488 -11.55 1.04 29.27
CA THR A 488 -11.92 1.46 27.93
C THR A 488 -10.78 2.19 27.22
N SER A 489 -9.99 3.00 27.94
CA SER A 489 -8.80 3.66 27.38
C SER A 489 -7.71 2.64 27.01
N ALA A 490 -7.48 1.64 27.85
CA ALA A 490 -6.52 0.57 27.60
C ALA A 490 -6.94 -0.30 26.41
N GLU A 491 -8.22 -0.67 26.32
CA GLU A 491 -8.79 -1.40 25.18
C GLU A 491 -8.67 -0.61 23.86
N SER A 492 -8.85 0.71 23.89
CA SER A 492 -8.64 1.56 22.72
C SER A 492 -7.23 1.40 22.16
N ILE A 493 -6.22 1.45 23.04
CA ILE A 493 -4.82 1.33 22.63
C ILE A 493 -4.50 -0.08 22.15
N ARG A 494 -5.02 -1.11 22.84
CA ARG A 494 -4.81 -2.51 22.49
C ARG A 494 -5.40 -2.82 21.10
N ILE A 495 -6.65 -2.45 20.86
CA ILE A 495 -7.34 -2.65 19.58
C ILE A 495 -6.61 -1.92 18.45
N MET A 496 -6.28 -0.64 18.66
CA MET A 496 -5.51 0.14 17.66
C MET A 496 -4.15 -0.50 17.39
N ALA A 497 -3.41 -0.92 18.42
CA ALA A 497 -2.10 -1.52 18.25
C ALA A 497 -2.18 -2.84 17.46
N ILE A 498 -3.21 -3.66 17.68
CA ILE A 498 -3.42 -4.89 16.91
C ILE A 498 -3.71 -4.56 15.44
N LEU A 499 -4.63 -3.64 15.16
CA LEU A 499 -5.04 -3.31 13.80
C LEU A 499 -3.97 -2.52 13.01
N LEU A 500 -3.07 -1.82 13.69
CA LEU A 500 -1.98 -1.07 13.07
C LEU A 500 -0.71 -1.89 12.82
N GLN A 501 -0.63 -3.17 13.24
CA GLN A 501 0.54 -4.03 13.00
C GLN A 501 0.95 -4.10 11.52
N PRO A 502 0.04 -4.21 10.53
CA PRO A 502 0.42 -4.22 9.12
C PRO A 502 1.10 -2.93 8.64
N PHE A 503 0.75 -1.81 9.24
CA PHE A 503 1.26 -0.47 8.88
C PHE A 503 2.57 -0.13 9.58
N MET A 504 2.69 -0.49 10.86
CA MET A 504 3.83 -0.18 11.73
C MET A 504 4.26 -1.41 12.54
N PRO A 505 4.82 -2.46 11.91
CA PRO A 505 5.03 -3.75 12.55
C PRO A 505 5.90 -3.67 13.82
N GLU A 506 7.02 -2.96 13.77
CA GLU A 506 7.95 -2.88 14.91
C GLU A 506 7.41 -2.00 16.06
N LYS A 507 6.79 -0.87 15.70
CA LYS A 507 6.23 0.05 16.70
C LYS A 507 5.03 -0.56 17.41
N MET A 508 4.17 -1.27 16.69
CA MET A 508 3.01 -1.92 17.29
C MET A 508 3.39 -3.15 18.09
N LYS A 509 4.40 -3.90 17.64
CA LYS A 509 5.00 -4.96 18.46
C LYS A 509 5.49 -4.38 19.79
N ALA A 510 6.29 -3.32 19.77
CA ALA A 510 6.80 -2.68 20.97
C ALA A 510 5.68 -2.13 21.88
N ALA A 511 4.60 -1.61 21.29
CA ALA A 511 3.43 -1.15 22.05
C ALA A 511 2.71 -2.31 22.75
N LEU A 512 2.46 -3.41 22.02
CA LEU A 512 1.81 -4.61 22.56
C LEU A 512 2.66 -5.30 23.62
N ASP A 513 3.99 -5.34 23.44
CA ASP A 513 4.93 -5.85 24.46
C ASP A 513 4.89 -4.99 25.74
N LEU A 514 4.86 -3.66 25.60
CA LEU A 514 4.74 -2.74 26.73
C LEU A 514 3.43 -2.90 27.49
N MET A 515 2.35 -3.24 26.81
CA MET A 515 1.04 -3.52 27.39
C MET A 515 0.95 -4.92 27.99
N GLU A 516 1.97 -5.76 27.84
CA GLU A 516 1.98 -7.17 28.21
C GLU A 516 0.86 -8.00 27.55
N VAL A 517 0.51 -7.65 26.30
CA VAL A 517 -0.42 -8.46 25.49
C VAL A 517 0.31 -9.68 24.97
N GLY A 518 -0.16 -10.88 25.33
CA GLY A 518 0.43 -12.15 24.87
C GLY A 518 0.41 -12.29 23.34
N GLU A 519 1.40 -12.98 22.75
CA GLU A 519 1.49 -13.13 21.29
C GLU A 519 0.22 -13.76 20.70
N SER A 520 -0.36 -14.78 21.36
CA SER A 520 -1.61 -15.40 20.93
C SER A 520 -2.84 -14.48 21.00
N LYS A 521 -2.71 -13.30 21.61
CA LYS A 521 -3.76 -12.28 21.76
C LYS A 521 -3.58 -11.09 20.81
N ARG A 522 -2.75 -11.23 19.76
CA ARG A 522 -2.44 -10.15 18.81
C ARG A 522 -3.05 -10.38 17.41
N ALA A 523 -3.86 -11.42 17.24
CA ALA A 523 -4.56 -11.71 15.98
C ALA A 523 -5.77 -10.79 15.78
N PHE A 524 -6.27 -10.73 14.55
CA PHE A 524 -7.41 -9.89 14.17
C PHE A 524 -8.66 -10.12 15.05
N ASP A 525 -8.95 -11.38 15.38
CA ASP A 525 -10.12 -11.71 16.21
C ASP A 525 -10.01 -11.24 17.66
N GLU A 526 -8.79 -10.99 18.12
CA GLU A 526 -8.52 -10.42 19.43
C GLU A 526 -8.67 -8.88 19.44
N ALA A 527 -8.78 -8.22 18.30
CA ALA A 527 -9.06 -6.79 18.18
C ALA A 527 -10.54 -6.46 18.43
N ARG A 528 -11.18 -7.16 19.38
CA ARG A 528 -12.53 -6.89 19.87
C ARG A 528 -12.46 -6.37 21.31
N PHE A 529 -13.39 -5.51 21.64
CA PHE A 529 -13.50 -5.00 23.00
C PHE A 529 -13.73 -6.16 23.99
N GLY A 530 -12.92 -6.23 25.04
CA GLY A 530 -13.00 -7.28 26.06
C GLY A 530 -12.54 -8.68 25.63
N ALA A 531 -11.92 -8.84 24.44
CA ALA A 531 -11.45 -10.15 23.98
C ALA A 531 -10.24 -10.68 24.77
N ASP A 532 -9.42 -9.79 25.31
CA ASP A 532 -8.33 -10.12 26.21
C ASP A 532 -8.53 -9.45 27.56
N ILE A 533 -8.46 -10.22 28.62
CA ILE A 533 -8.61 -9.78 30.02
C ILE A 533 -7.34 -10.07 30.83
N THR A 534 -6.23 -10.41 30.16
CA THR A 534 -5.00 -10.90 30.81
C THR A 534 -3.83 -9.91 30.72
N TYR A 535 -4.02 -8.80 30.01
CA TYR A 535 -2.98 -7.81 29.73
C TYR A 535 -2.96 -6.68 30.79
N GLY A 536 -1.94 -5.85 30.68
CA GLY A 536 -1.73 -4.66 31.52
C GLY A 536 -0.55 -4.85 32.47
N PRO A 537 0.44 -3.95 32.46
CA PRO A 537 1.48 -3.94 33.46
C PRO A 537 0.88 -3.58 34.84
N PRO A 538 1.46 -4.08 35.95
CA PRO A 538 1.09 -3.62 37.28
C PRO A 538 1.48 -2.14 37.47
N ALA A 539 0.87 -1.48 38.46
CA ALA A 539 1.24 -0.10 38.76
C ALA A 539 2.76 0.03 38.99
N LEU A 540 3.37 1.04 38.38
CA LEU A 540 4.81 1.27 38.49
C LEU A 540 5.17 1.59 39.95
N GLU A 541 6.05 0.79 40.53
CA GLU A 541 6.63 1.13 41.83
C GLU A 541 7.44 2.45 41.74
N ALA A 542 7.35 3.27 42.77
CA ALA A 542 7.92 4.63 42.79
C ALA A 542 9.45 4.70 42.58
N ASN A 543 10.16 3.57 42.54
CA ASN A 543 11.61 3.45 42.47
C ASN A 543 12.18 2.64 41.28
N ALA A 544 11.38 2.28 40.30
CA ALA A 544 11.89 1.58 39.11
C ALA A 544 12.64 2.56 38.20
N GLY A 545 13.97 2.66 38.39
CA GLY A 545 14.86 3.62 37.74
C GLY A 545 15.30 3.31 36.31
N ALA A 546 14.60 2.47 35.54
CA ALA A 546 14.90 2.28 34.13
C ALA A 546 14.03 3.21 33.26
N PRO A 547 14.60 4.00 32.32
CA PRO A 547 13.79 4.74 31.38
C PRO A 547 13.04 3.74 30.51
N ALA A 548 11.75 3.61 30.78
CA ALA A 548 10.89 2.73 30.01
C ALA A 548 10.92 3.16 28.54
N ALA A 549 11.15 2.22 27.61
CA ALA A 549 11.22 2.48 26.18
C ALA A 549 10.04 3.32 25.69
N VAL A 550 10.32 4.42 25.00
CA VAL A 550 9.32 5.28 24.39
C VAL A 550 9.01 4.75 23.01
N VAL A 551 7.77 4.37 22.73
CA VAL A 551 7.37 3.80 21.43
C VAL A 551 7.65 4.79 20.29
N PHE A 552 7.32 6.07 20.50
CA PHE A 552 7.56 7.16 19.56
C PHE A 552 8.47 8.23 20.20
N PRO A 553 9.81 8.13 20.06
CA PRO A 553 10.75 9.08 20.63
C PRO A 553 10.69 10.44 19.91
N LEU A 554 11.38 11.45 20.45
CA LEU A 554 11.60 12.70 19.72
C LEU A 554 12.38 12.42 18.43
N LEU A 555 11.96 13.03 17.33
CA LEU A 555 12.81 13.08 16.13
C LEU A 555 14.09 13.86 16.47
N LEU A 556 15.22 13.34 16.03
CA LEU A 556 16.47 14.07 16.16
C LEU A 556 16.36 15.34 15.31
N SER A 557 16.62 16.50 15.89
CA SER A 557 16.70 17.74 15.13
C SER A 557 17.79 17.60 14.06
N SER A 558 17.43 17.81 12.80
CA SER A 558 18.44 17.95 11.75
C SER A 558 19.31 19.17 12.06
N HIS A 559 20.58 18.93 12.38
CA HIS A 559 21.61 19.96 12.30
C HIS A 559 22.02 20.18 10.85
#